data_83463aede48c56e2b876e1e0b65b72ec
#
_entry.id   83463aede48c56e2b876e1e0b65b72ec
#
_cell.length_a   1.000
_cell.length_b   1.000
_cell.length_c   1.000
_cell.angle_alpha   90.00
_cell.angle_beta   90.00
_cell.angle_gamma   90.00
#
_symmetry.space_group_name_H-M   'P 1'
#
loop_
_entity.id
_entity.type
_entity.pdbx_description
1 polymer ?
#
loop_
_entity_poly.entity_id
_entity_poly.type
_entity_poly.pdbx_seq_one_letter_code
_entity_poly.pdbx_strand_id
1 'polypeptide(L)'
;MRTFLLAFTAALIALPAAADDKPVQLKKGPGIDKVEANCQACHTLAYIPMNSVFLNAAGWDAEVTKMIKAYGAPIDDADARAIADYLKKNYGT
;
A
#
# COMPACT_ATOMS: atom_id res chain seq x y z
N MET A 1 -47.09 43.93 8.75
CA MET A 1 -46.25 42.86 9.24
C MET A 1 -45.37 42.38 8.11
N ARG A 2 -44.10 42.74 8.18
CA ARG A 2 -43.15 42.31 7.15
C ARG A 2 -42.42 41.07 7.70
N THR A 3 -42.73 39.93 7.13
CA THR A 3 -42.05 38.66 7.39
C THR A 3 -40.70 38.71 6.68
N PHE A 4 -39.62 38.85 7.44
CA PHE A 4 -38.26 38.67 6.92
C PHE A 4 -38.00 37.18 6.86
N LEU A 5 -38.01 36.60 5.65
CA LEU A 5 -37.47 35.29 5.41
C LEU A 5 -35.94 35.43 5.35
N LEU A 6 -35.28 35.12 6.44
CA LEU A 6 -33.84 34.89 6.44
C LEU A 6 -33.60 33.53 5.76
N ALA A 7 -33.24 33.58 4.48
CA ALA A 7 -32.72 32.44 3.80
C ALA A 7 -31.29 32.19 4.31
N PHE A 8 -31.16 31.24 5.21
CA PHE A 8 -29.85 30.70 5.59
C PHE A 8 -29.37 29.82 4.46
N THR A 9 -28.60 30.37 3.56
CA THR A 9 -27.82 29.57 2.62
C THR A 9 -26.64 29.01 3.40
N ALA A 10 -26.79 27.76 3.88
CA ALA A 10 -25.67 27.01 4.38
C ALA A 10 -24.79 26.66 3.18
N ALA A 11 -23.71 27.39 2.97
CA ALA A 11 -22.67 27.01 2.04
C ALA A 11 -21.99 25.80 2.60
N LEU A 12 -22.35 24.63 2.11
CA LEU A 12 -21.58 23.40 2.33
C LEU A 12 -20.28 23.58 1.55
N ILE A 13 -19.24 24.05 2.24
CA ILE A 13 -17.87 23.95 1.72
C ILE A 13 -17.48 22.50 1.88
N ALA A 14 -17.66 21.71 0.82
CA ALA A 14 -17.04 20.41 0.72
C ALA A 14 -15.54 20.67 0.59
N LEU A 15 -14.83 20.64 1.70
CA LEU A 15 -13.38 20.52 1.69
C LEU A 15 -13.08 19.18 1.02
N PRO A 16 -12.37 19.15 -0.14
CA PRO A 16 -11.88 17.90 -0.62
C PRO A 16 -11.06 17.30 0.51
N ALA A 17 -11.43 16.10 0.94
CA ALA A 17 -10.55 15.32 1.79
C ALA A 17 -9.26 15.17 0.99
N ALA A 18 -8.28 16.02 1.29
CA ALA A 18 -6.93 15.85 0.79
C ALA A 18 -6.36 14.67 1.55
N ALA A 19 -6.80 13.47 1.14
CA ALA A 19 -5.98 12.32 1.32
C ALA A 19 -4.73 12.62 0.51
N ASP A 20 -3.61 12.79 1.18
CA ASP A 20 -2.31 12.91 0.56
C ASP A 20 -1.99 11.56 -0.08
N ASP A 21 -2.65 11.28 -1.20
CA ASP A 21 -2.44 10.07 -2.02
C ASP A 21 -1.16 10.23 -2.82
N LYS A 22 -0.09 10.64 -2.15
CA LYS A 22 1.23 10.54 -2.74
C LYS A 22 1.53 9.06 -2.92
N PRO A 23 1.82 8.61 -4.16
CA PRO A 23 2.23 7.23 -4.37
C PRO A 23 3.40 6.90 -3.46
N VAL A 24 3.33 5.75 -2.79
CA VAL A 24 4.43 5.28 -1.97
C VAL A 24 5.65 5.05 -2.86
N GLN A 25 6.75 5.70 -2.52
CA GLN A 25 8.03 5.53 -3.21
C GLN A 25 8.82 4.43 -2.52
N LEU A 26 8.90 3.28 -3.14
CA LEU A 26 9.72 2.18 -2.65
C LEU A 26 11.19 2.40 -3.00
N LYS A 27 12.08 1.80 -2.22
CA LYS A 27 13.52 1.83 -2.50
C LYS A 27 13.81 1.20 -3.85
N LYS A 28 14.65 1.85 -4.66
CA LYS A 28 15.05 1.35 -5.97
C LYS A 28 15.92 0.10 -5.82
N GLY A 29 15.72 -0.89 -6.67
CA GLY A 29 16.50 -2.11 -6.69
C GLY A 29 15.90 -3.19 -7.54
N PRO A 30 16.65 -4.29 -7.79
CA PRO A 30 16.14 -5.43 -8.54
C PRO A 30 14.88 -6.04 -7.92
N GLY A 31 13.86 -6.28 -8.73
CA GLY A 31 12.59 -6.84 -8.29
C GLY A 31 11.51 -5.83 -7.93
N ILE A 32 11.83 -4.52 -7.89
CA ILE A 32 10.85 -3.48 -7.57
C ILE A 32 9.65 -3.49 -8.53
N ASP A 33 9.88 -3.73 -9.81
CA ASP A 33 8.82 -3.82 -10.81
C ASP A 33 7.83 -4.96 -10.52
N LYS A 34 8.30 -6.08 -10.01
CA LYS A 34 7.47 -7.22 -9.62
C LYS A 34 6.65 -6.92 -8.36
N VAL A 35 7.24 -6.21 -7.42
CA VAL A 35 6.54 -5.74 -6.21
C VAL A 35 5.43 -4.77 -6.60
N GLU A 36 5.74 -3.76 -7.40
CA GLU A 36 4.76 -2.77 -7.84
C GLU A 36 3.62 -3.41 -8.66
N ALA A 37 3.94 -4.36 -9.54
CA ALA A 37 2.94 -5.02 -10.37
C ALA A 37 2.00 -5.94 -9.59
N ASN A 38 2.50 -6.63 -8.56
CA ASN A 38 1.75 -7.70 -7.89
C ASN A 38 1.16 -7.28 -6.55
N CYS A 39 1.83 -6.40 -5.79
CA CYS A 39 1.44 -6.12 -4.41
C CYS A 39 0.32 -5.07 -4.28
N GLN A 40 0.07 -4.28 -5.30
CA GLN A 40 -0.98 -3.25 -5.27
C GLN A 40 -2.40 -3.79 -5.46
N ALA A 41 -2.54 -5.04 -5.85
CA ALA A 41 -3.85 -5.61 -6.19
C ALA A 41 -4.81 -5.71 -4.99
N CYS A 42 -4.29 -5.89 -3.78
CA CYS A 42 -5.08 -6.13 -2.58
C CYS A 42 -4.98 -5.01 -1.54
N HIS A 43 -3.86 -4.32 -1.47
CA HIS A 43 -3.62 -3.23 -0.52
C HIS A 43 -2.55 -2.27 -1.04
N THR A 44 -2.35 -1.17 -0.35
CA THR A 44 -1.35 -0.17 -0.77
C THR A 44 0.07 -0.66 -0.49
N LEU A 45 1.04 -0.14 -1.24
CA LEU A 45 2.45 -0.42 -1.02
C LEU A 45 2.99 0.17 0.30
N ALA A 46 2.25 1.05 0.94
CA ALA A 46 2.59 1.60 2.26
C ALA A 46 2.74 0.50 3.33
N TYR A 47 2.09 -0.64 3.14
CA TYR A 47 2.24 -1.80 4.00
C TYR A 47 3.71 -2.23 4.16
N ILE A 48 4.50 -2.12 3.10
CA ILE A 48 5.90 -2.55 3.07
C ILE A 48 6.75 -1.71 4.03
N PRO A 49 6.88 -0.37 3.87
CA PRO A 49 7.68 0.41 4.80
C PRO A 49 7.10 0.41 6.23
N MET A 50 5.78 0.33 6.38
CA MET A 50 5.16 0.27 7.71
C MET A 50 5.54 -0.98 8.49
N ASN A 51 5.69 -2.10 7.84
CA ASN A 51 6.00 -3.38 8.47
C ASN A 51 7.48 -3.72 8.48
N SER A 52 8.32 -2.95 7.80
CA SER A 52 9.76 -3.21 7.71
C SER A 52 10.46 -3.25 9.07
N VAL A 53 9.97 -2.48 10.03
CA VAL A 53 10.52 -2.45 11.40
C VAL A 53 10.26 -3.73 12.19
N PHE A 54 9.30 -4.54 11.76
CA PHE A 54 8.88 -5.77 12.44
C PHE A 54 9.36 -7.04 11.74
N LEU A 55 9.83 -6.94 10.50
CA LEU A 55 10.11 -8.09 9.65
C LEU A 55 11.59 -8.18 9.29
N ASN A 56 12.21 -9.28 9.69
CA ASN A 56 13.53 -9.69 9.20
C ASN A 56 13.39 -10.47 7.87
N ALA A 57 14.50 -10.98 7.34
CA ALA A 57 14.49 -11.74 6.09
C ALA A 57 13.53 -12.93 6.14
N ALA A 58 13.57 -13.73 7.20
CA ALA A 58 12.65 -14.88 7.37
C ALA A 58 11.19 -14.43 7.48
N GLY A 59 10.93 -13.29 8.12
CA GLY A 59 9.60 -12.70 8.23
C GLY A 59 9.05 -12.29 6.87
N TRP A 60 9.85 -11.72 5.99
CA TRP A 60 9.43 -11.37 4.63
C TRP A 60 9.15 -12.60 3.78
N ASP A 61 9.96 -13.65 3.88
CA ASP A 61 9.67 -14.93 3.22
C ASP A 61 8.31 -15.49 3.66
N ALA A 62 8.03 -15.46 4.94
CA ALA A 62 6.75 -15.90 5.50
C ALA A 62 5.57 -15.04 5.01
N GLU A 63 5.75 -13.72 4.92
CA GLU A 63 4.71 -12.82 4.42
C GLU A 63 4.39 -13.08 2.95
N VAL A 64 5.39 -13.22 2.08
CA VAL A 64 5.17 -13.53 0.67
C VAL A 64 4.47 -14.88 0.51
N THR A 65 4.90 -15.89 1.25
CA THR A 65 4.26 -17.22 1.25
C THR A 65 2.80 -17.13 1.70
N LYS A 66 2.52 -16.35 2.73
CA LYS A 66 1.16 -16.15 3.23
C LYS A 66 0.25 -15.48 2.20
N MET A 67 0.73 -14.45 1.49
CA MET A 67 -0.04 -13.79 0.44
C MET A 67 -0.45 -14.77 -0.66
N ILE A 68 0.45 -15.68 -1.04
CA ILE A 68 0.21 -16.66 -2.09
C ILE A 68 -0.70 -17.79 -1.59
N LYS A 69 -0.34 -18.41 -0.47
CA LYS A 69 -1.00 -19.65 0.01
C LYS A 69 -2.28 -19.40 0.79
N ALA A 70 -2.31 -18.38 1.64
CA ALA A 70 -3.47 -18.09 2.47
C ALA A 70 -4.47 -17.16 1.78
N TYR A 71 -3.99 -16.17 1.03
CA TYR A 71 -4.83 -15.18 0.39
C TYR A 71 -4.98 -15.35 -1.12
N GLY A 72 -4.31 -16.33 -1.72
CA GLY A 72 -4.49 -16.69 -3.12
C GLY A 72 -3.90 -15.68 -4.12
N ALA A 73 -2.87 -14.92 -3.73
CA ALA A 73 -2.23 -14.00 -4.68
C ALA A 73 -1.70 -14.76 -5.90
N PRO A 74 -2.08 -14.36 -7.13
CA PRO A 74 -1.70 -15.09 -8.35
C PRO A 74 -0.28 -14.71 -8.80
N ILE A 75 0.71 -15.10 -8.03
CA ILE A 75 2.13 -14.77 -8.26
C ILE A 75 2.86 -16.07 -8.58
N ASP A 76 3.56 -16.14 -9.71
CA ASP A 76 4.35 -17.31 -10.06
C ASP A 76 5.62 -17.42 -9.20
N ASP A 77 6.24 -18.60 -9.21
CA ASP A 77 7.39 -18.88 -8.34
C ASP A 77 8.59 -17.98 -8.61
N ALA A 78 8.85 -17.64 -9.86
CA ALA A 78 9.97 -16.77 -10.24
C ALA A 78 9.74 -15.34 -9.72
N ASP A 79 8.54 -14.81 -9.88
CA ASP A 79 8.16 -13.51 -9.38
C ASP A 79 8.13 -13.48 -7.84
N ALA A 80 7.65 -14.54 -7.22
CA ALA A 80 7.64 -14.67 -5.75
C ALA A 80 9.05 -14.61 -5.18
N ARG A 81 10.03 -15.24 -5.80
CA ARG A 81 11.44 -15.16 -5.38
C ARG A 81 12.00 -13.76 -5.56
N ALA A 82 11.75 -13.13 -6.71
CA ALA A 82 12.21 -11.78 -6.97
C ALA A 82 11.62 -10.78 -5.96
N ILE A 83 10.35 -10.92 -5.63
CA ILE A 83 9.66 -10.10 -4.62
C ILE A 83 10.27 -10.34 -3.24
N ALA A 84 10.42 -11.59 -2.83
CA ALA A 84 11.00 -11.93 -1.53
C ALA A 84 12.44 -11.39 -1.40
N ASP A 85 13.27 -11.58 -2.41
CA ASP A 85 14.65 -11.08 -2.41
C ASP A 85 14.71 -9.57 -2.33
N TYR A 86 13.85 -8.87 -3.07
CA TYR A 86 13.74 -7.42 -3.00
C TYR A 86 13.37 -6.95 -1.59
N LEU A 87 12.35 -7.54 -0.99
CA LEU A 87 11.87 -7.15 0.36
C LEU A 87 12.92 -7.44 1.44
N LYS A 88 13.57 -8.59 1.37
CA LYS A 88 14.63 -8.95 2.31
C LYS A 88 15.81 -7.99 2.24
N LYS A 89 16.23 -7.62 1.04
CA LYS A 89 17.36 -6.73 0.83
C LYS A 89 17.09 -5.28 1.25
N ASN A 90 15.91 -4.77 0.93
CA ASN A 90 15.61 -3.34 1.07
C ASN A 90 14.82 -3.01 2.34
N TYR A 91 14.08 -3.96 2.88
CA TYR A 91 13.17 -3.75 4.01
C TYR A 91 13.30 -4.81 5.12
N GLY A 92 14.24 -5.71 5.02
CA GLY A 92 14.56 -6.66 6.09
C GLY A 92 15.38 -6.00 7.20
N THR A 93 15.07 -6.35 8.43
CA THR A 93 15.86 -5.93 9.60
C THR A 93 17.06 -6.85 9.83
#